data_db2d5ce96cf42d750cfd67aea2f0f994
#
_entry.id   db2d5ce96cf42d750cfd67aea2f0f994
#
_cell.length_a   1.000
_cell.length_b   1.000
_cell.length_c   1.000
_cell.angle_alpha   90.00
_cell.angle_beta   90.00
_cell.angle_gamma   90.00
#
_symmetry.space_group_name_H-M   'P 1'
#
loop_
_entity.id
_entity.type
_entity.pdbx_description
1 polymer ?
#
loop_
_entity_poly.entity_id
_entity_poly.type
_entity_poly.pdbx_seq_one_letter_code
_entity_poly.pdbx_strand_id
1 'polypeptide(L)'
;MVKKISIFIGILMGLMVYLLANQMIMSVIIIFLGSWISHHFLSHFFDKDATYVRSSLKSARKKTLEISTYGRRLSLWRLWIKIRYIRRINNEIIVNIQKHPDRFPKAEKFFSLYLDATLNILEKHTILVSQPVRSTEVKESLRTSEQMLEEVIKGLEKQLSLVLEDDMLDLEIEKEVIDKHASK
;
A
#
# COMPACT_ATOMS: atom_id res chain seq x y z
N MET A 1 -1.61 -77.40 21.16
CA MET A 1 -0.73 -76.20 21.18
C MET A 1 -0.98 -75.31 19.99
N VAL A 2 -1.14 -75.74 18.76
CA VAL A 2 -1.25 -74.95 17.51
C VAL A 2 -2.44 -73.98 17.49
N LYS A 3 -3.65 -74.35 18.00
CA LYS A 3 -4.83 -73.48 18.02
C LYS A 3 -4.67 -72.26 18.88
N LYS A 4 -3.93 -72.28 19.98
CA LYS A 4 -3.68 -71.12 20.84
C LYS A 4 -2.73 -70.09 20.20
N ILE A 5 -1.77 -70.59 19.42
CA ILE A 5 -0.79 -69.76 18.69
C ILE A 5 -1.47 -68.98 17.53
N SER A 6 -2.39 -69.65 16.81
CA SER A 6 -3.15 -69.01 15.71
C SER A 6 -4.06 -67.83 16.18
N ILE A 7 -4.69 -68.02 17.34
CA ILE A 7 -5.54 -67.01 17.94
C ILE A 7 -4.69 -65.79 18.38
N PHE A 8 -3.50 -66.04 18.95
CA PHE A 8 -2.60 -64.95 19.39
C PHE A 8 -2.03 -64.14 18.21
N ILE A 9 -1.71 -64.82 17.10
CA ILE A 9 -1.26 -64.15 15.86
C ILE A 9 -2.38 -63.32 15.26
N GLY A 10 -3.64 -63.74 15.26
CA GLY A 10 -4.79 -63.03 14.79
C GLY A 10 -5.06 -61.75 15.59
N ILE A 11 -4.95 -61.82 16.92
CA ILE A 11 -5.12 -60.65 17.80
C ILE A 11 -4.00 -59.66 17.59
N LEU A 12 -2.74 -60.12 17.46
CA LEU A 12 -1.59 -59.23 17.20
C LEU A 12 -1.67 -58.51 15.86
N MET A 13 -2.09 -59.25 14.81
CA MET A 13 -2.35 -58.65 13.49
C MET A 13 -3.50 -57.62 13.53
N GLY A 14 -4.59 -57.93 14.21
CA GLY A 14 -5.72 -56.99 14.40
C GLY A 14 -5.31 -55.71 15.13
N LEU A 15 -4.48 -55.85 16.18
CA LEU A 15 -3.95 -54.72 16.92
C LEU A 15 -3.02 -53.84 16.06
N MET A 16 -2.17 -54.49 15.26
CA MET A 16 -1.25 -53.81 14.33
C MET A 16 -2.02 -53.03 13.24
N VAL A 17 -3.06 -53.62 12.66
CA VAL A 17 -3.92 -52.94 11.67
C VAL A 17 -4.70 -51.76 12.31
N TYR A 18 -5.19 -51.93 13.55
CA TYR A 18 -5.84 -50.86 14.29
C TYR A 18 -4.93 -49.68 14.57
N LEU A 19 -3.68 -49.93 14.98
CA LEU A 19 -2.68 -48.90 15.23
C LEU A 19 -2.29 -48.12 13.94
N LEU A 20 -2.12 -48.87 12.82
CA LEU A 20 -1.82 -48.27 11.52
C LEU A 20 -3.01 -47.41 10.97
N ALA A 21 -4.23 -47.91 11.11
CA ALA A 21 -5.42 -47.20 10.73
C ALA A 21 -5.60 -45.90 11.56
N ASN A 22 -5.34 -45.96 12.87
CA ASN A 22 -5.42 -44.81 13.76
C ASN A 22 -4.37 -43.75 13.42
N GLN A 23 -3.15 -44.16 13.04
CA GLN A 23 -2.12 -43.21 12.55
C GLN A 23 -2.54 -42.54 11.24
N MET A 24 -3.14 -43.25 10.31
CA MET A 24 -3.64 -42.67 9.05
C MET A 24 -4.78 -41.66 9.29
N ILE A 25 -5.73 -41.97 10.17
CA ILE A 25 -6.83 -41.08 10.53
C ILE A 25 -6.30 -39.83 11.19
N MET A 26 -5.34 -39.92 12.13
CA MET A 26 -4.73 -38.79 12.78
C MET A 26 -3.96 -37.87 11.78
N SER A 27 -3.27 -38.49 10.79
CA SER A 27 -2.59 -37.72 9.75
C SER A 27 -3.56 -36.93 8.86
N VAL A 28 -4.68 -37.51 8.50
CA VAL A 28 -5.73 -36.84 7.73
C VAL A 28 -6.35 -35.67 8.53
N ILE A 29 -6.61 -35.89 9.82
CA ILE A 29 -7.14 -34.86 10.71
C ILE A 29 -6.14 -33.67 10.84
N ILE A 30 -4.85 -33.94 11.00
CA ILE A 30 -3.81 -32.92 11.10
C ILE A 30 -3.69 -32.14 9.80
N ILE A 31 -3.77 -32.78 8.63
CA ILE A 31 -3.76 -32.10 7.32
C ILE A 31 -4.99 -31.22 7.16
N PHE A 32 -6.17 -31.71 7.52
CA PHE A 32 -7.41 -30.92 7.45
C PHE A 32 -7.41 -29.73 8.42
N LEU A 33 -6.99 -29.93 9.66
CA LEU A 33 -6.84 -28.87 10.64
C LEU A 33 -5.78 -27.85 10.22
N GLY A 34 -4.64 -28.30 9.73
CA GLY A 34 -3.57 -27.41 9.21
C GLY A 34 -4.04 -26.58 8.02
N SER A 35 -4.77 -27.21 7.07
CA SER A 35 -5.36 -26.52 5.94
C SER A 35 -6.44 -25.51 6.37
N TRP A 36 -7.30 -25.89 7.31
CA TRP A 36 -8.37 -25.03 7.83
C TRP A 36 -7.81 -23.83 8.62
N ILE A 37 -6.81 -24.07 9.47
CA ILE A 37 -6.12 -23.00 10.23
C ILE A 37 -5.37 -22.06 9.27
N SER A 38 -4.67 -22.62 8.28
CA SER A 38 -3.97 -21.81 7.27
C SER A 38 -4.93 -20.93 6.49
N HIS A 39 -6.03 -21.48 6.01
CA HIS A 39 -7.05 -20.75 5.27
C HIS A 39 -7.72 -19.65 6.13
N HIS A 40 -8.05 -19.97 7.38
CA HIS A 40 -8.71 -18.99 8.28
C HIS A 40 -7.75 -17.90 8.74
N PHE A 41 -6.48 -18.23 8.95
CA PHE A 41 -5.46 -17.28 9.38
C PHE A 41 -5.06 -16.36 8.23
N LEU A 42 -4.84 -16.89 7.01
CA LEU A 42 -4.56 -16.05 5.84
C LEU A 42 -5.73 -15.12 5.52
N SER A 43 -6.95 -15.60 5.48
CA SER A 43 -8.10 -14.76 5.15
C SER A 43 -8.27 -13.58 6.12
N HIS A 44 -7.96 -13.78 7.40
CA HIS A 44 -8.08 -12.72 8.41
C HIS A 44 -6.97 -11.65 8.32
N PHE A 45 -5.77 -12.02 7.86
CA PHE A 45 -4.70 -11.06 7.57
C PHE A 45 -4.99 -10.24 6.32
N PHE A 46 -5.36 -10.88 5.22
CA PHE A 46 -5.68 -10.21 3.96
C PHE A 46 -6.89 -9.27 4.06
N ASP A 47 -7.89 -9.58 4.88
CA ASP A 47 -9.09 -8.74 5.04
C ASP A 47 -8.80 -7.44 5.82
N LYS A 48 -7.92 -7.49 6.83
CA LYS A 48 -7.47 -6.30 7.56
C LYS A 48 -6.66 -5.35 6.69
N ASP A 49 -5.74 -5.89 5.89
CA ASP A 49 -4.92 -5.09 5.00
C ASP A 49 -5.76 -4.44 3.90
N ALA A 50 -6.70 -5.16 3.30
CA ALA A 50 -7.60 -4.62 2.30
C ALA A 50 -8.51 -3.52 2.85
N THR A 51 -9.00 -3.66 4.07
CA THR A 51 -9.82 -2.65 4.75
C THR A 51 -9.00 -1.41 5.08
N TYR A 52 -7.76 -1.59 5.54
CA TYR A 52 -6.83 -0.50 5.83
C TYR A 52 -6.48 0.29 4.55
N VAL A 53 -6.13 -0.39 3.46
CA VAL A 53 -5.84 0.25 2.17
C VAL A 53 -7.05 1.04 1.66
N ARG A 54 -8.26 0.48 1.72
CA ARG A 54 -9.50 1.18 1.32
C ARG A 54 -9.76 2.44 2.14
N SER A 55 -9.59 2.37 3.46
CA SER A 55 -9.77 3.51 4.35
C SER A 55 -8.73 4.61 4.08
N SER A 56 -7.48 4.23 3.86
CA SER A 56 -6.38 5.13 3.50
C SER A 56 -6.62 5.81 2.16
N LEU A 57 -7.09 5.09 1.14
CA LEU A 57 -7.46 5.66 -0.17
C LEU A 57 -8.64 6.65 -0.04
N LYS A 58 -9.65 6.34 0.77
CA LYS A 58 -10.77 7.24 1.02
C LYS A 58 -10.31 8.53 1.71
N SER A 59 -9.46 8.41 2.72
CA SER A 59 -8.85 9.55 3.42
C SER A 59 -8.00 10.40 2.47
N ALA A 60 -7.14 9.77 1.67
CA ALA A 60 -6.28 10.45 0.71
C ALA A 60 -7.07 11.24 -0.34
N ARG A 61 -8.17 10.68 -0.85
CA ARG A 61 -9.07 11.39 -1.77
C ARG A 61 -9.69 12.62 -1.11
N LYS A 62 -10.17 12.50 0.13
CA LYS A 62 -10.73 13.62 0.89
C LYS A 62 -9.69 14.73 1.07
N LYS A 63 -8.48 14.38 1.53
CA LYS A 63 -7.38 15.32 1.71
C LYS A 63 -6.95 15.99 0.40
N THR A 64 -6.87 15.25 -0.71
CA THR A 64 -6.55 15.79 -2.04
C THR A 64 -7.61 16.77 -2.54
N LEU A 65 -8.88 16.51 -2.27
CA LEU A 65 -9.96 17.47 -2.56
C LEU A 65 -9.83 18.73 -1.70
N GLU A 66 -9.51 18.59 -0.43
CA GLU A 66 -9.28 19.69 0.49
C GLU A 66 -8.09 20.56 0.04
N ILE A 67 -6.96 19.96 -0.32
CA ILE A 67 -5.81 20.65 -0.93
C ILE A 67 -6.25 21.48 -2.14
N SER A 68 -7.12 20.94 -2.99
CA SER A 68 -7.62 21.64 -4.17
C SER A 68 -8.48 22.87 -3.84
N THR A 69 -9.12 22.90 -2.67
CA THR A 69 -9.93 24.07 -2.24
C THR A 69 -9.05 25.27 -1.90
N TYR A 70 -7.85 25.05 -1.36
CA TYR A 70 -6.87 26.12 -1.11
C TYR A 70 -6.43 26.77 -2.41
N GLY A 71 -6.22 26.00 -3.49
CA GLY A 71 -5.88 26.54 -4.81
C GLY A 71 -6.92 27.52 -5.37
N ARG A 72 -8.20 27.33 -5.05
CA ARG A 72 -9.28 28.24 -5.47
C ARG A 72 -9.41 29.50 -4.61
N ARG A 73 -8.99 29.42 -3.33
CA ARG A 73 -9.07 30.54 -2.38
C ARG A 73 -7.86 31.48 -2.50
N LEU A 74 -6.71 30.93 -2.88
CA LEU A 74 -5.46 31.67 -2.97
C LEU A 74 -5.32 32.26 -4.37
N SER A 75 -5.45 33.60 -4.46
CA SER A 75 -5.36 34.37 -5.69
C SER A 75 -3.96 34.42 -6.33
N LEU A 76 -2.98 33.72 -5.76
CA LEU A 76 -1.59 33.72 -6.21
C LEU A 76 -1.38 32.65 -7.30
N TRP A 77 -1.20 33.09 -8.54
CA TRP A 77 -0.97 32.23 -9.72
C TRP A 77 0.12 31.17 -9.52
N ARG A 78 1.25 31.55 -8.92
CA ARG A 78 2.37 30.63 -8.66
C ARG A 78 1.99 29.48 -7.73
N LEU A 79 1.28 29.78 -6.66
CA LEU A 79 0.84 28.79 -5.70
C LEU A 79 -0.25 27.88 -6.29
N TRP A 80 -1.14 28.44 -7.09
CA TRP A 80 -2.18 27.69 -7.80
C TRP A 80 -1.59 26.60 -8.72
N ILE A 81 -0.51 26.92 -9.47
CA ILE A 81 0.19 25.94 -10.31
C ILE A 81 0.75 24.80 -9.46
N LYS A 82 1.43 25.11 -8.33
CA LYS A 82 1.98 24.10 -7.42
C LYS A 82 0.88 23.18 -6.84
N ILE A 83 -0.23 23.77 -6.38
CA ILE A 83 -1.37 23.02 -5.83
C ILE A 83 -2.00 22.11 -6.90
N ARG A 84 -2.16 22.61 -8.12
CA ARG A 84 -2.68 21.82 -9.25
C ARG A 84 -1.75 20.65 -9.57
N TYR A 85 -0.45 20.85 -9.52
CA TYR A 85 0.56 19.82 -9.75
C TYR A 85 0.56 18.77 -8.63
N ILE A 86 0.54 19.18 -7.36
CA ILE A 86 0.39 18.28 -6.20
C ILE A 86 -0.87 17.42 -6.35
N ARG A 87 -2.01 18.04 -6.69
CA ARG A 87 -3.26 17.30 -6.89
C ARG A 87 -3.13 16.24 -8.00
N ARG A 88 -2.44 16.56 -9.09
CA ARG A 88 -2.21 15.60 -10.18
C ARG A 88 -1.41 14.40 -9.69
N ILE A 89 -0.27 14.62 -9.04
CA ILE A 89 0.57 13.53 -8.51
C ILE A 89 -0.22 12.70 -7.50
N ASN A 90 -0.94 13.34 -6.57
CA ASN A 90 -1.77 12.63 -5.58
C ASN A 90 -2.79 11.71 -6.26
N ASN A 91 -3.47 12.19 -7.30
CA ASN A 91 -4.45 11.38 -8.03
C ASN A 91 -3.79 10.20 -8.75
N GLU A 92 -2.62 10.38 -9.35
CA GLU A 92 -1.87 9.29 -10.01
C GLU A 92 -1.48 8.21 -8.99
N ILE A 93 -0.95 8.59 -7.81
CA ILE A 93 -0.64 7.63 -6.74
C ILE A 93 -1.90 6.90 -6.29
N ILE A 94 -3.00 7.62 -6.02
CA ILE A 94 -4.27 7.04 -5.56
C ILE A 94 -4.83 6.05 -6.59
N VAL A 95 -4.82 6.40 -7.87
CA VAL A 95 -5.33 5.55 -8.95
C VAL A 95 -4.46 4.30 -9.11
N ASN A 96 -3.13 4.44 -9.03
CA ASN A 96 -2.21 3.32 -9.14
C ASN A 96 -2.40 2.33 -7.98
N ILE A 97 -2.41 2.82 -6.73
CA ILE A 97 -2.66 1.96 -5.55
C ILE A 97 -4.06 1.34 -5.57
N GLN A 98 -5.05 1.99 -6.17
CA GLN A 98 -6.38 1.39 -6.32
C GLN A 98 -6.37 0.21 -7.31
N LYS A 99 -5.57 0.29 -8.38
CA LYS A 99 -5.40 -0.78 -9.37
C LYS A 99 -4.49 -1.90 -8.85
N HIS A 100 -3.44 -1.52 -8.11
CA HIS A 100 -2.39 -2.40 -7.58
C HIS A 100 -2.24 -2.20 -6.07
N PRO A 101 -3.15 -2.78 -5.24
CA PRO A 101 -3.12 -2.61 -3.78
C PRO A 101 -1.85 -3.16 -3.12
N ASP A 102 -1.19 -4.12 -3.74
CA ASP A 102 0.09 -4.69 -3.34
C ASP A 102 1.23 -3.67 -3.30
N ARG A 103 1.13 -2.58 -4.09
CA ARG A 103 2.09 -1.47 -4.10
C ARG A 103 1.89 -0.46 -2.96
N PHE A 104 0.87 -0.64 -2.11
CA PHE A 104 0.59 0.28 -1.00
C PHE A 104 1.79 0.57 -0.10
N PRO A 105 2.64 -0.42 0.29
CA PRO A 105 3.84 -0.17 1.08
C PRO A 105 4.83 0.80 0.41
N LYS A 106 4.92 0.79 -0.93
CA LYS A 106 5.79 1.72 -1.70
C LYS A 106 5.33 3.17 -1.58
N ALA A 107 4.02 3.40 -1.28
CA ALA A 107 3.42 4.72 -1.12
C ALA A 107 3.17 5.10 0.36
N GLU A 108 3.74 4.42 1.34
CA GLU A 108 3.46 4.63 2.76
C GLU A 108 3.62 6.10 3.19
N LYS A 109 4.71 6.75 2.78
CA LYS A 109 4.98 8.15 3.12
C LYS A 109 3.99 9.13 2.48
N PHE A 110 3.41 8.79 1.34
CA PHE A 110 2.33 9.56 0.74
C PHE A 110 1.12 9.62 1.66
N PHE A 111 0.69 8.46 2.19
CA PHE A 111 -0.49 8.36 3.04
C PHE A 111 -0.26 8.90 4.45
N SER A 112 0.93 8.67 5.03
CA SER A 112 1.23 8.98 6.44
C SER A 112 1.84 10.37 6.66
N LEU A 113 2.46 10.98 5.65
CA LEU A 113 3.22 12.22 5.81
C LEU A 113 2.82 13.31 4.83
N TYR A 114 2.94 13.07 3.51
CA TYR A 114 2.89 14.16 2.53
C TYR A 114 1.54 14.83 2.40
N LEU A 115 0.44 14.08 2.53
CA LEU A 115 -0.91 14.66 2.47
C LEU A 115 -1.16 15.63 3.62
N ASP A 116 -0.80 15.26 4.84
CA ASP A 116 -0.99 16.09 6.03
C ASP A 116 -0.03 17.27 6.07
N ALA A 117 1.24 17.05 5.69
CA ALA A 117 2.21 18.12 5.54
C ALA A 117 1.74 19.19 4.55
N THR A 118 1.20 18.76 3.39
CA THR A 118 0.64 19.69 2.39
C THR A 118 -0.49 20.53 2.97
N LEU A 119 -1.46 19.90 3.63
CA LEU A 119 -2.59 20.61 4.24
C LEU A 119 -2.13 21.62 5.28
N ASN A 120 -1.25 21.22 6.19
CA ASN A 120 -0.72 22.07 7.24
C ASN A 120 0.04 23.28 6.69
N ILE A 121 0.84 23.11 5.63
CA ILE A 121 1.56 24.20 4.98
C ILE A 121 0.57 25.17 4.33
N LEU A 122 -0.43 24.66 3.61
CA LEU A 122 -1.43 25.49 2.92
C LEU A 122 -2.31 26.26 3.90
N GLU A 123 -2.71 25.64 5.02
CA GLU A 123 -3.46 26.31 6.08
C GLU A 123 -2.67 27.48 6.66
N LYS A 124 -1.42 27.23 7.10
CA LYS A 124 -0.55 28.27 7.65
C LYS A 124 -0.26 29.37 6.64
N HIS A 125 0.02 29.02 5.39
CA HIS A 125 0.21 29.99 4.30
C HIS A 125 -1.04 30.88 4.14
N THR A 126 -2.24 30.28 4.17
CA THR A 126 -3.50 31.03 4.03
C THR A 126 -3.70 32.00 5.19
N ILE A 127 -3.40 31.59 6.42
CA ILE A 127 -3.46 32.45 7.60
C ILE A 127 -2.50 33.65 7.44
N LEU A 128 -1.26 33.41 6.99
CA LEU A 128 -0.26 34.46 6.80
C LEU A 128 -0.67 35.47 5.69
N VAL A 129 -1.22 34.97 4.59
CA VAL A 129 -1.70 35.84 3.48
C VAL A 129 -2.86 36.70 3.92
N SER A 130 -3.71 36.26 4.84
CA SER A 130 -4.85 36.99 5.33
C SER A 130 -4.52 38.12 6.32
N GLN A 131 -3.26 38.19 6.80
CA GLN A 131 -2.85 39.22 7.75
C GLN A 131 -2.85 40.60 7.09
N PRO A 132 -3.41 41.62 7.75
CA PRO A 132 -3.46 43.00 7.23
C PRO A 132 -2.08 43.68 7.21
N VAL A 133 -1.20 43.28 8.13
CA VAL A 133 0.17 43.78 8.25
C VAL A 133 1.15 42.79 7.67
N ARG A 134 1.94 43.20 6.68
CA ARG A 134 2.99 42.37 6.05
C ARG A 134 4.37 42.83 6.54
N SER A 135 4.68 42.46 7.77
CA SER A 135 6.04 42.64 8.30
C SER A 135 7.06 41.83 7.51
N THR A 136 8.36 42.07 7.74
CA THR A 136 9.46 41.32 7.12
C THR A 136 9.37 39.88 7.49
N GLU A 137 9.03 39.54 8.73
CA GLU A 137 8.88 38.20 9.25
C GLU A 137 7.73 37.44 8.56
N VAL A 138 6.60 38.10 8.31
CA VAL A 138 5.46 37.52 7.58
C VAL A 138 5.86 37.18 6.13
N LYS A 139 6.58 38.08 5.46
CA LYS A 139 7.07 37.86 4.08
C LYS A 139 8.04 36.68 4.03
N GLU A 140 8.96 36.58 4.98
CA GLU A 140 9.91 35.48 5.07
C GLU A 140 9.20 34.15 5.36
N SER A 141 8.22 34.13 6.28
CA SER A 141 7.40 32.94 6.57
C SER A 141 6.59 32.48 5.35
N LEU A 142 6.07 33.41 4.54
CA LEU A 142 5.40 33.07 3.29
C LEU A 142 6.39 32.43 2.29
N ARG A 143 7.59 32.98 2.14
CA ARG A 143 8.64 32.42 1.30
C ARG A 143 9.03 31.01 1.75
N THR A 144 9.21 30.82 3.06
CA THR A 144 9.53 29.52 3.64
C THR A 144 8.43 28.49 3.36
N SER A 145 7.15 28.87 3.50
CA SER A 145 6.04 27.97 3.19
C SER A 145 5.97 27.55 1.72
N GLU A 146 6.32 28.46 0.79
CA GLU A 146 6.44 28.12 -0.64
C GLU A 146 7.60 27.16 -0.93
N GLN A 147 8.73 27.30 -0.24
CA GLN A 147 9.87 26.39 -0.32
C GLN A 147 9.51 25.01 0.23
N MET A 148 8.80 24.95 1.38
CA MET A 148 8.32 23.68 1.94
C MET A 148 7.38 22.94 0.97
N LEU A 149 6.52 23.67 0.23
CA LEU A 149 5.70 23.02 -0.81
C LEU A 149 6.52 22.45 -1.96
N GLU A 150 7.65 23.07 -2.33
CA GLU A 150 8.57 22.51 -3.33
C GLU A 150 9.21 21.19 -2.84
N GLU A 151 9.60 21.15 -1.58
CA GLU A 151 10.13 19.90 -0.99
C GLU A 151 9.06 18.81 -0.90
N VAL A 152 7.82 19.15 -0.59
CA VAL A 152 6.69 18.22 -0.65
C VAL A 152 6.50 17.69 -2.08
N ILE A 153 6.57 18.53 -3.10
CA ILE A 153 6.45 18.11 -4.51
C ILE A 153 7.52 17.09 -4.86
N LYS A 154 8.79 17.37 -4.55
CA LYS A 154 9.89 16.41 -4.77
C LYS A 154 9.67 15.08 -4.07
N GLY A 155 9.16 15.13 -2.83
CA GLY A 155 8.81 13.94 -2.06
C GLY A 155 7.67 13.14 -2.70
N LEU A 156 6.64 13.81 -3.20
CA LEU A 156 5.52 13.20 -3.90
C LEU A 156 5.95 12.57 -5.24
N GLU A 157 6.80 13.25 -6.01
CA GLU A 157 7.39 12.71 -7.24
C GLU A 157 8.17 11.43 -6.97
N LYS A 158 8.98 11.41 -5.90
CA LYS A 158 9.68 10.20 -5.47
C LYS A 158 8.71 9.07 -5.10
N GLN A 159 7.61 9.38 -4.39
CA GLN A 159 6.60 8.35 -4.05
C GLN A 159 5.92 7.80 -5.30
N LEU A 160 5.58 8.66 -6.27
CA LEU A 160 5.00 8.22 -7.54
C LEU A 160 5.99 7.33 -8.31
N SER A 161 7.27 7.72 -8.39
CA SER A 161 8.31 6.91 -9.04
C SER A 161 8.44 5.52 -8.42
N LEU A 162 8.43 5.41 -7.07
CA LEU A 162 8.46 4.12 -6.37
C LEU A 162 7.24 3.24 -6.68
N VAL A 163 6.06 3.85 -6.82
CA VAL A 163 4.83 3.14 -7.15
C VAL A 163 4.84 2.63 -8.60
N LEU A 164 5.50 3.37 -9.52
CA LEU A 164 5.59 3.03 -10.95
C LEU A 164 6.84 2.21 -11.30
N GLU A 165 7.70 1.89 -10.33
CA GLU A 165 8.99 1.22 -10.56
C GLU A 165 8.84 -0.09 -11.33
N ASP A 166 7.85 -0.93 -10.98
CA ASP A 166 7.61 -2.21 -11.66
C ASP A 166 7.20 -1.99 -13.12
N ASP A 167 6.29 -1.02 -13.38
CA ASP A 167 5.85 -0.69 -14.74
C ASP A 167 7.01 -0.15 -15.61
N MET A 168 7.95 0.57 -15.00
CA MET A 168 9.15 1.08 -15.68
C MET A 168 10.12 -0.06 -16.03
N LEU A 169 10.31 -1.03 -15.14
CA LEU A 169 11.13 -2.22 -15.38
C LEU A 169 10.54 -3.10 -16.50
N ASP A 170 9.23 -3.30 -16.50
CA ASP A 170 8.56 -4.06 -17.55
C ASP A 170 8.75 -3.43 -18.94
N LEU A 171 8.66 -2.11 -19.04
CA LEU A 171 8.93 -1.38 -20.29
C LEU A 171 10.39 -1.49 -20.75
N GLU A 172 11.34 -1.53 -19.81
CA GLU A 172 12.75 -1.69 -20.14
C GLU A 172 13.03 -3.09 -20.71
N ILE A 173 12.41 -4.13 -20.14
CA ILE A 173 12.49 -5.50 -20.64
C ILE A 173 11.87 -5.61 -22.02
N GLU A 174 10.68 -5.04 -22.25
CA GLU A 174 10.03 -5.04 -23.57
C GLU A 174 10.89 -4.34 -24.63
N LYS A 175 11.50 -3.22 -24.29
CA LYS A 175 12.43 -2.51 -25.18
C LYS A 175 13.61 -3.40 -25.58
N GLU A 176 14.23 -4.08 -24.62
CA GLU A 176 15.38 -4.97 -24.88
C GLU A 176 14.97 -6.12 -25.83
N VAL A 177 13.77 -6.67 -25.66
CA VAL A 177 13.22 -7.71 -26.54
C VAL A 177 13.02 -7.18 -27.97
N ILE A 178 12.46 -5.97 -28.13
CA ILE A 178 12.24 -5.33 -29.43
C ILE A 178 13.58 -5.06 -30.11
N ASP A 179 14.55 -4.50 -29.41
CA ASP A 179 15.88 -4.17 -29.96
C ASP A 179 16.62 -5.43 -30.43
N LYS A 180 16.51 -6.56 -29.72
CA LYS A 180 17.08 -7.85 -30.14
C LYS A 180 16.43 -8.44 -31.39
N HIS A 181 15.14 -8.18 -31.62
CA HIS A 181 14.41 -8.66 -32.80
C HIS A 181 14.59 -7.75 -34.00
N ALA A 182 14.77 -6.43 -33.79
CA ALA A 182 14.99 -5.46 -34.86
C ALA A 182 16.43 -5.50 -35.42
N SER A 183 17.38 -6.12 -34.72
CA SER A 183 18.78 -6.23 -35.12
C SER A 183 19.12 -7.53 -35.87
N LYS A 184 18.13 -8.37 -36.18
CA LYS A 184 18.23 -9.59 -36.99
C LYS A 184 17.63 -9.38 -38.38
#